data_6268485974c8a2f5a84e2acf710d41ca
#
_entry.id   6268485974c8a2f5a84e2acf710d41ca
#
_cell.length_a   1.000
_cell.length_b   1.000
_cell.length_c   1.000
_cell.angle_alpha   90.00
_cell.angle_beta   90.00
_cell.angle_gamma   90.00
#
_symmetry.space_group_name_H-M   'P 1'
#
loop_
_entity.id
_entity.type
_entity.pdbx_description
1 polymer ?
#
loop_
_entity_poly.entity_id
_entity_poly.type
_entity_poly.pdbx_seq_one_letter_code
_entity_poly.pdbx_strand_id
1 'polypeptide(L)'
;MISIKSAPYERRSAHRYKVKLPVELILEDGTVLPVEATDISSKGLQFSCDSWVADEIEPRGIQNHPLDQIRLKAVTDFPGMDKYNSRLYARCRIIVARRLSQDEYVLGIEFIDFENGSDRLLEKFIRECEQKYRHKATPSG
;
A
#
# COMPACT_ATOMS: atom_id res chain seq x y z
N MET A 1 -23.06 -14.59 -9.20
CA MET A 1 -22.09 -15.37 -9.96
C MET A 1 -21.02 -14.50 -10.57
N ILE A 2 -21.44 -13.55 -11.34
CA ILE A 2 -20.50 -12.70 -12.05
C ILE A 2 -19.65 -11.89 -11.10
N SER A 3 -20.24 -11.41 -10.02
CA SER A 3 -19.51 -10.62 -9.04
C SER A 3 -18.38 -11.42 -8.40
N ILE A 4 -18.54 -12.71 -8.24
CA ILE A 4 -17.52 -13.55 -7.68
C ILE A 4 -16.31 -13.63 -8.60
N LYS A 5 -16.57 -13.68 -9.89
CA LYS A 5 -15.49 -13.76 -10.86
C LYS A 5 -14.79 -12.43 -11.04
N SER A 6 -15.55 -11.36 -11.03
CA SER A 6 -14.95 -10.05 -11.29
C SER A 6 -14.02 -9.60 -10.15
N ALA A 7 -14.36 -9.91 -8.90
CA ALA A 7 -13.55 -9.46 -7.78
C ALA A 7 -12.11 -9.99 -7.84
N PRO A 8 -11.87 -11.31 -7.96
CA PRO A 8 -10.48 -11.78 -8.10
C PRO A 8 -9.85 -11.35 -9.40
N TYR A 9 -10.65 -11.20 -10.44
CA TYR A 9 -10.14 -10.75 -11.71
C TYR A 9 -9.63 -9.32 -11.62
N GLU A 10 -10.39 -8.45 -10.97
CA GLU A 10 -9.99 -7.06 -10.81
C GLU A 10 -8.69 -6.92 -10.03
N ARG A 11 -8.52 -7.72 -8.99
CA ARG A 11 -7.29 -7.68 -8.21
C ARG A 11 -6.10 -8.09 -9.06
N ARG A 12 -6.27 -9.06 -9.94
CA ARG A 12 -5.19 -9.49 -10.80
C ARG A 12 -4.88 -8.47 -11.88
N SER A 13 -5.83 -7.62 -12.24
CA SER A 13 -5.58 -6.61 -13.24
C SER A 13 -4.70 -5.47 -12.70
N ALA A 14 -4.61 -5.33 -11.40
CA ALA A 14 -3.76 -4.31 -10.79
C ALA A 14 -2.37 -4.89 -10.57
N HIS A 15 -1.46 -4.58 -11.47
CA HIS A 15 -0.10 -5.07 -11.37
C HIS A 15 0.62 -4.44 -10.19
N ARG A 16 1.41 -5.23 -9.48
CA ARG A 16 2.19 -4.77 -8.34
C ARG A 16 3.64 -4.61 -8.73
N TYR A 17 4.20 -3.49 -8.34
CA TYR A 17 5.60 -3.16 -8.61
C TYR A 17 6.37 -3.19 -7.31
N LYS A 18 7.53 -3.84 -7.31
CA LYS A 18 8.39 -3.87 -6.13
C LYS A 18 8.99 -2.50 -5.91
N VAL A 19 8.94 -2.05 -4.67
CA VAL A 19 9.48 -0.76 -4.30
C VAL A 19 10.15 -0.88 -2.93
N LYS A 20 10.85 0.18 -2.56
CA LYS A 20 11.37 0.34 -1.21
C LYS A 20 11.03 1.77 -0.82
N LEU A 21 9.85 1.92 -0.25
CA LEU A 21 9.23 3.22 -0.11
C LEU A 21 8.85 3.50 1.34
N PRO A 22 9.45 4.50 1.98
CA PRO A 22 9.05 4.87 3.34
C PRO A 22 7.63 5.43 3.31
N VAL A 23 6.80 4.92 4.21
CA VAL A 23 5.40 5.33 4.31
C VAL A 23 5.10 5.63 5.77
N GLU A 24 4.37 6.71 6.01
CA GLU A 24 3.83 6.98 7.33
C GLU A 24 2.37 6.55 7.36
N LEU A 25 2.04 5.68 8.28
CA LEU A 25 0.66 5.29 8.53
C LEU A 25 0.12 6.19 9.62
N ILE A 26 -1.03 6.81 9.38
CA ILE A 26 -1.68 7.66 10.37
C ILE A 26 -2.96 6.99 10.80
N LEU A 27 -3.01 6.58 12.05
CA LEU A 27 -4.17 5.89 12.60
C LEU A 27 -5.28 6.89 12.91
N GLU A 28 -6.46 6.37 13.20
CA GLU A 28 -7.62 7.22 13.45
C GLU A 28 -7.44 8.12 14.67
N ASP A 29 -6.65 7.69 15.64
CA ASP A 29 -6.36 8.51 16.82
C ASP A 29 -5.21 9.49 16.62
N GLY A 30 -4.64 9.55 15.42
CA GLY A 30 -3.54 10.44 15.11
C GLY A 30 -2.16 9.85 15.28
N THR A 31 -2.05 8.62 15.77
CA THR A 31 -0.75 7.96 15.91
C THR A 31 -0.10 7.78 14.55
N VAL A 32 1.18 8.12 14.46
CA VAL A 32 1.95 7.99 13.22
C VAL A 32 2.93 6.84 13.36
N LEU A 33 2.88 5.90 12.41
CA LEU A 33 3.73 4.72 12.43
C LEU A 33 4.53 4.66 11.12
N PRO A 34 5.86 4.74 11.20
CA PRO A 34 6.66 4.61 9.97
C PRO A 34 6.79 3.13 9.59
N VAL A 35 6.58 2.85 8.32
CA VAL A 35 6.76 1.50 7.77
C VAL A 35 7.43 1.63 6.41
N GLU A 36 7.81 0.51 5.82
CA GLU A 36 8.39 0.49 4.49
C GLU A 36 7.51 -0.35 3.58
N ALA A 37 7.02 0.27 2.52
CA ALA A 37 6.24 -0.44 1.52
C ALA A 37 7.18 -1.29 0.68
N THR A 38 6.78 -2.52 0.44
CA THR A 38 7.57 -3.48 -0.35
C THR A 38 7.03 -3.64 -1.76
N ASP A 39 5.77 -3.31 -1.97
CA ASP A 39 5.22 -3.22 -3.33
C ASP A 39 4.06 -2.23 -3.34
N ILE A 40 3.72 -1.78 -4.54
CA ILE A 40 2.65 -0.82 -4.75
C ILE A 40 1.96 -1.10 -6.08
N SER A 41 0.67 -0.80 -6.12
CA SER A 41 -0.12 -0.86 -7.34
C SER A 41 -1.05 0.35 -7.37
N SER A 42 -1.82 0.47 -8.43
CA SER A 42 -2.83 1.53 -8.50
C SER A 42 -3.94 1.35 -7.47
N LYS A 43 -4.04 0.19 -6.85
CA LYS A 43 -5.12 -0.12 -5.89
C LYS A 43 -4.68 -0.06 -4.44
N GLY A 44 -3.40 -0.18 -4.16
CA GLY A 44 -2.93 -0.20 -2.78
C GLY A 44 -1.45 -0.52 -2.69
N LEU A 45 -1.00 -0.77 -1.47
CA LEU A 45 0.39 -1.14 -1.25
C LEU A 45 0.48 -2.19 -0.15
N GLN A 46 1.65 -2.80 -0.06
CA GLN A 46 1.93 -3.82 0.92
C GLN A 46 3.18 -3.42 1.68
N PHE A 47 3.20 -3.69 2.97
CA PHE A 47 4.36 -3.37 3.80
C PHE A 47 4.59 -4.48 4.82
N SER A 48 5.84 -4.54 5.28
CA SER A 48 6.23 -5.43 6.37
C SER A 48 6.32 -4.63 7.66
N CYS A 49 5.99 -5.27 8.77
CA CYS A 49 6.12 -4.62 10.06
C CYS A 49 6.34 -5.66 11.14
N ASP A 50 6.76 -5.19 12.32
CA ASP A 50 6.93 -6.08 13.47
C ASP A 50 5.62 -6.16 14.26
N SER A 51 5.64 -6.99 15.30
CA SER A 51 4.44 -7.19 16.12
C SER A 51 4.03 -5.91 16.86
N TRP A 52 4.99 -5.06 17.19
CA TRP A 52 4.67 -3.80 17.88
C TRP A 52 3.80 -2.91 16.99
N VAL A 53 4.18 -2.76 15.72
CA VAL A 53 3.40 -1.95 14.78
C VAL A 53 2.02 -2.58 14.56
N ALA A 54 1.97 -3.90 14.39
CA ALA A 54 0.70 -4.58 14.18
C ALA A 54 -0.24 -4.37 15.38
N ASP A 55 0.30 -4.42 16.60
CA ASP A 55 -0.49 -4.21 17.81
C ASP A 55 -0.93 -2.77 17.96
N GLU A 56 -0.13 -1.82 17.49
CA GLU A 56 -0.55 -0.41 17.48
C GLU A 56 -1.70 -0.19 16.54
N ILE A 57 -1.68 -0.84 15.38
CA ILE A 57 -2.76 -0.72 14.39
C ILE A 57 -4.05 -1.31 14.95
N GLU A 58 -3.99 -2.48 15.57
CA GLU A 58 -5.16 -3.13 16.17
C GLU A 58 -4.78 -3.82 17.47
N PRO A 59 -4.95 -3.13 18.61
CA PRO A 59 -4.56 -3.71 19.92
C PRO A 59 -5.30 -4.99 20.28
N ARG A 60 -6.47 -5.22 19.71
CA ARG A 60 -7.24 -6.45 19.96
C ARG A 60 -6.69 -7.66 19.20
N GLY A 61 -5.69 -7.46 18.38
CA GLY A 61 -5.12 -8.50 17.53
C GLY A 61 -5.57 -8.35 16.10
N ILE A 62 -4.63 -8.00 15.23
CA ILE A 62 -4.94 -7.70 13.85
C ILE A 62 -5.54 -8.91 13.11
N GLN A 63 -5.19 -10.12 13.55
CA GLN A 63 -5.70 -11.32 12.92
C GLN A 63 -7.06 -11.74 13.47
N ASN A 64 -7.49 -11.12 14.57
CA ASN A 64 -8.73 -11.50 15.25
C ASN A 64 -9.88 -10.51 15.01
N HIS A 65 -9.62 -9.48 14.24
CA HIS A 65 -10.59 -8.41 14.02
C HIS A 65 -10.92 -8.30 12.53
N PRO A 66 -12.14 -7.96 12.15
CA PRO A 66 -12.45 -7.79 10.73
C PRO A 66 -11.56 -6.72 10.11
N LEU A 67 -10.75 -7.14 9.15
CA LEU A 67 -9.73 -6.28 8.55
C LEU A 67 -10.33 -5.08 7.84
N ASP A 68 -11.44 -5.29 7.13
CA ASP A 68 -12.04 -4.24 6.34
C ASP A 68 -12.60 -3.09 7.16
N GLN A 69 -12.65 -3.24 8.48
CA GLN A 69 -13.08 -2.19 9.38
C GLN A 69 -11.92 -1.35 9.89
N ILE A 70 -10.70 -1.75 9.61
CA ILE A 70 -9.52 -1.01 10.07
C ILE A 70 -9.18 0.04 9.03
N ARG A 71 -9.30 1.30 9.43
CA ARG A 71 -9.06 2.46 8.56
C ARG A 71 -7.82 3.20 9.01
N LEU A 72 -7.05 3.68 8.05
CA LEU A 72 -5.88 4.49 8.34
C LEU A 72 -5.56 5.32 7.10
N LYS A 73 -4.65 6.27 7.27
CA LYS A 73 -4.12 7.04 6.14
C LYS A 73 -2.71 6.59 5.85
N ALA A 74 -2.33 6.65 4.58
CA ALA A 74 -0.97 6.40 4.17
C ALA A 74 -0.42 7.66 3.53
N VAL A 75 0.75 8.08 3.97
CA VAL A 75 1.42 9.27 3.46
C VAL A 75 2.82 8.87 3.03
N THR A 76 3.19 9.21 1.81
CA THR A 76 4.53 8.90 1.33
C THR A 76 4.97 9.94 0.30
N ASP A 77 6.29 10.13 0.22
CA ASP A 77 6.90 10.96 -0.81
C ASP A 77 7.47 10.06 -1.89
N PHE A 78 7.02 10.23 -3.11
CA PHE A 78 7.52 9.43 -4.22
C PHE A 78 8.88 10.01 -4.67
N PRO A 79 9.90 9.15 -4.77
CA PRO A 79 11.22 9.61 -5.22
C PRO A 79 11.19 9.99 -6.70
N GLY A 80 12.01 10.96 -7.06
CA GLY A 80 12.12 11.37 -8.45
C GLY A 80 11.02 12.27 -8.95
N MET A 81 10.09 12.63 -8.10
CA MET A 81 9.01 13.55 -8.46
C MET A 81 9.39 14.98 -8.13
N ASP A 82 8.61 15.93 -8.68
CA ASP A 82 8.76 17.33 -8.34
C ASP A 82 8.61 17.50 -6.84
N LYS A 83 9.54 18.18 -6.22
CA LYS A 83 9.54 18.32 -4.75
C LYS A 83 8.31 19.05 -4.21
N TYR A 84 7.59 19.77 -5.04
CA TYR A 84 6.35 20.43 -4.61
C TYR A 84 5.12 19.56 -4.77
N ASN A 85 5.25 18.43 -5.49
CA ASN A 85 4.14 17.55 -5.79
C ASN A 85 4.57 16.09 -5.75
N SER A 86 5.25 15.73 -4.67
CA SER A 86 5.73 14.36 -4.53
C SER A 86 4.97 13.56 -3.49
N ARG A 87 4.11 14.22 -2.70
CA ARG A 87 3.52 13.59 -1.53
C ARG A 87 2.13 13.04 -1.79
N LEU A 88 2.01 11.75 -1.57
CA LEU A 88 0.73 11.04 -1.66
C LEU A 88 0.03 11.08 -0.30
N TYR A 89 -1.25 11.38 -0.31
CA TYR A 89 -2.13 11.27 0.85
C TYR A 89 -3.30 10.38 0.46
N ALA A 90 -3.43 9.23 1.09
CA ALA A 90 -4.49 8.30 0.74
C ALA A 90 -5.18 7.78 1.98
N ARG A 91 -6.50 7.70 1.93
CA ARG A 91 -7.26 6.99 2.97
C ARG A 91 -7.37 5.55 2.54
N CYS A 92 -7.15 4.65 3.47
CA CYS A 92 -6.97 3.25 3.18
C CYS A 92 -7.72 2.37 4.17
N ARG A 93 -7.89 1.12 3.79
CA ARG A 93 -8.34 0.07 4.68
C ARG A 93 -7.41 -1.13 4.56
N ILE A 94 -7.34 -1.92 5.60
CA ILE A 94 -6.52 -3.12 5.58
C ILE A 94 -7.32 -4.23 4.91
N ILE A 95 -6.69 -4.91 3.96
CA ILE A 95 -7.33 -6.01 3.26
C ILE A 95 -6.62 -7.35 3.48
N VAL A 96 -5.36 -7.31 3.91
CA VAL A 96 -4.59 -8.52 4.15
C VAL A 96 -3.75 -8.32 5.41
N ALA A 97 -3.70 -9.34 6.25
CA ALA A 97 -2.80 -9.37 7.40
C ALA A 97 -2.30 -10.80 7.54
N ARG A 98 -1.03 -11.01 7.31
CA ARG A 98 -0.40 -12.31 7.45
C ARG A 98 0.76 -12.25 8.40
N ARG A 99 0.80 -13.19 9.34
CA ARG A 99 1.92 -13.31 10.25
C ARG A 99 2.91 -14.31 9.64
N LEU A 100 4.12 -13.83 9.41
CA LEU A 100 5.16 -14.68 8.84
C LEU A 100 6.00 -15.36 9.91
N SER A 101 6.17 -14.71 11.05
CA SER A 101 6.90 -15.26 12.17
C SER A 101 6.39 -14.59 13.43
N GLN A 102 7.02 -14.90 14.57
CA GLN A 102 6.59 -14.36 15.83
C GLN A 102 6.61 -12.83 15.84
N ASP A 103 7.54 -12.23 15.10
CA ASP A 103 7.71 -10.79 15.12
C ASP A 103 7.69 -10.18 13.73
N GLU A 104 7.09 -10.85 12.75
CA GLU A 104 7.04 -10.33 11.42
C GLU A 104 5.66 -10.52 10.81
N TYR A 105 5.10 -9.42 10.31
CA TYR A 105 3.80 -9.39 9.64
C TYR A 105 3.94 -8.77 8.27
N VAL A 106 3.07 -9.20 7.36
CA VAL A 106 2.89 -8.54 6.06
C VAL A 106 1.45 -8.07 6.02
N LEU A 107 1.27 -6.78 5.77
CA LEU A 107 -0.03 -6.15 5.72
C LEU A 107 -0.23 -5.53 4.35
N GLY A 108 -1.43 -5.72 3.79
CA GLY A 108 -1.84 -5.08 2.56
C GLY A 108 -2.94 -4.08 2.83
N ILE A 109 -2.82 -2.89 2.25
CA ILE A 109 -3.85 -1.86 2.37
C ILE A 109 -4.33 -1.47 0.99
N GLU A 110 -5.62 -1.15 0.92
CA GLU A 110 -6.28 -0.72 -0.30
C GLU A 110 -6.59 0.76 -0.20
N PHE A 111 -6.28 1.51 -1.25
CA PHE A 111 -6.63 2.92 -1.31
C PHE A 111 -8.14 3.07 -1.47
N ILE A 112 -8.78 3.83 -0.60
CA ILE A 112 -10.22 4.11 -0.69
C ILE A 112 -10.42 5.42 -1.44
N ASP A 113 -9.73 6.47 -1.03
CA ASP A 113 -9.77 7.73 -1.74
C ASP A 113 -8.50 8.52 -1.46
N PHE A 114 -8.33 9.63 -2.14
CA PHE A 114 -7.11 10.41 -2.12
C PHE A 114 -7.40 11.86 -1.78
N GLU A 115 -6.41 12.53 -1.18
CA GLU A 115 -6.49 13.94 -0.84
C GLU A 115 -5.54 14.72 -1.74
N ASN A 116 -5.89 15.97 -2.00
CA ASN A 116 -5.01 16.94 -2.69
C ASN A 116 -4.52 16.49 -4.07
N GLY A 117 -5.35 15.76 -4.80
CA GLY A 117 -4.97 15.32 -6.13
C GLY A 117 -3.94 14.22 -6.16
N SER A 118 -3.78 13.52 -5.03
CA SER A 118 -2.77 12.46 -4.92
C SER A 118 -3.01 11.30 -5.88
N ASP A 119 -4.25 11.12 -6.33
CA ASP A 119 -4.55 10.06 -7.31
C ASP A 119 -3.76 10.25 -8.60
N ARG A 120 -3.62 11.49 -9.05
CA ARG A 120 -2.84 11.78 -10.26
C ARG A 120 -1.36 11.51 -10.04
N LEU A 121 -0.88 11.83 -8.86
CA LEU A 121 0.50 11.57 -8.51
C LEU A 121 0.79 10.08 -8.50
N LEU A 122 -0.15 9.30 -7.96
CA LEU A 122 -0.02 7.85 -7.95
C LEU A 122 0.01 7.30 -9.38
N GLU A 123 -0.87 7.78 -10.24
CA GLU A 123 -0.88 7.35 -11.63
C GLU A 123 0.46 7.61 -12.30
N LYS A 124 1.03 8.78 -12.06
CA LYS A 124 2.32 9.13 -12.64
C LYS A 124 3.41 8.22 -12.13
N PHE A 125 3.42 7.97 -10.83
CA PHE A 125 4.42 7.10 -10.23
C PHE A 125 4.30 5.67 -10.76
N ILE A 126 3.09 5.16 -10.90
CA ILE A 126 2.85 3.82 -11.42
C ILE A 126 3.33 3.72 -12.87
N ARG A 127 3.10 4.75 -13.68
CA ARG A 127 3.60 4.76 -15.05
C ARG A 127 5.12 4.70 -15.09
N GLU A 128 5.78 5.39 -14.19
CA GLU A 128 7.23 5.34 -14.13
C GLU A 128 7.72 3.96 -13.70
N CYS A 129 7.04 3.34 -12.75
CA CYS A 129 7.34 1.96 -12.36
C CYS A 129 7.15 1.01 -13.55
N GLU A 130 6.08 1.21 -14.29
CA GLU A 130 5.79 0.38 -15.47
C GLU A 130 6.90 0.49 -16.50
N GLN A 131 7.37 1.70 -16.76
CA GLN A 131 8.45 1.90 -17.71
C GLN A 131 9.74 1.22 -17.26
N LYS A 132 10.07 1.35 -15.99
CA LYS A 132 11.25 0.70 -15.45
C LYS A 132 11.13 -0.81 -15.51
N TYR A 133 9.95 -1.32 -15.21
CA TYR A 133 9.70 -2.76 -15.24
C TYR A 133 9.84 -3.30 -16.66
N ARG A 134 9.28 -2.63 -17.64
CA ARG A 134 9.41 -3.04 -19.02
C ARG A 134 10.85 -2.99 -19.49
N HIS A 135 11.58 -1.96 -19.10
CA HIS A 135 12.96 -1.81 -19.47
C HIS A 135 13.81 -2.96 -18.93
N LYS A 136 13.56 -3.34 -17.69
CA LYS A 136 14.28 -4.46 -17.08
C LYS A 136 13.88 -5.80 -17.66
N ALA A 137 12.63 -5.95 -18.02
CA ALA A 137 12.11 -7.21 -18.56
C ALA A 137 12.52 -7.43 -20.00
N THR A 138 12.86 -6.39 -20.72
CA THR A 138 13.25 -6.49 -22.11
C THR A 138 14.68 -6.98 -22.20
N PRO A 139 14.94 -8.11 -22.85
CA PRO A 139 16.32 -8.58 -22.98
C PRO A 139 17.12 -7.57 -23.76
N SER A 140 18.32 -7.35 -23.33
CA SER A 140 19.19 -6.36 -23.94
C SER A 140 19.83 -6.89 -25.19
N GLY A 141 19.36 -7.59 -25.89
CA GLY A 141 20.01 -8.05 -27.11
C GLY A 141 19.31 -9.19 -27.66
#